data_2c56a21953361f1ec1903bbdbb1c4564
#
_entry.id   2c56a21953361f1ec1903bbdbb1c4564
#
_cell.length_a   1.000
_cell.length_b   1.000
_cell.length_c   1.000
_cell.angle_alpha   90.00
_cell.angle_beta   90.00
_cell.angle_gamma   90.00
#
_symmetry.space_group_name_H-M   'P 1'
#
loop_
_entity.id
_entity.type
_entity.pdbx_description
1 polymer ?
#
loop_
_entity_poly.entity_id
_entity_poly.type
_entity_poly.pdbx_seq_one_letter_code
_entity_poly.pdbx_strand_id
1 'polypeptide(L)'
;TIGKLMLFYEADHWLLMFPTKENWRNPSKLEYIEKGLMKFVQTYAEKNITSIAFPRLGCGNGELNWADVKPIMERYLKKLPIDVYIYLGTNPDITPEHKEPKKTIDWLKQNAKDMSFNGVKDDLSNLSAMLPYSFEIGNQQYEMTYQDQTLRITSVSTNQKWDIEESQLYLIWDDVRVSSVFAEKDASEAKKLVYGLLHATGYLSKIKIY
;
A
#
# COMPACT_ATOMS: atom_id res chain seq x y z
N THR A 1 -1.50 4.47 10.21
CA THR A 1 -0.75 5.75 10.29
C THR A 1 0.50 5.54 11.11
N ILE A 2 1.66 5.97 10.62
CA ILE A 2 2.96 5.87 11.29
C ILE A 2 2.92 6.60 12.64
N GLY A 3 3.54 5.96 13.65
CA GLY A 3 3.57 6.48 15.03
C GLY A 3 2.27 6.31 15.82
N LYS A 4 1.22 5.74 15.23
CA LYS A 4 -0.02 5.39 15.93
C LYS A 4 0.03 3.92 16.34
N LEU A 5 0.20 3.67 17.64
CA LEU A 5 0.20 2.32 18.21
C LEU A 5 -1.23 1.94 18.64
N MET A 6 -1.60 0.69 18.40
CA MET A 6 -2.86 0.12 18.87
C MET A 6 -2.58 -1.13 19.66
N LEU A 7 -3.21 -1.26 20.85
CA LEU A 7 -3.08 -2.40 21.73
C LEU A 7 -4.38 -3.19 21.73
N PHE A 8 -4.28 -4.49 21.44
CA PHE A 8 -5.37 -5.45 21.52
C PHE A 8 -5.15 -6.32 22.73
N TYR A 9 -6.18 -6.46 23.55
CA TYR A 9 -6.17 -7.25 24.78
C TYR A 9 -6.79 -8.62 24.49
N GLU A 10 -5.98 -9.67 24.67
CA GLU A 10 -6.43 -11.05 24.61
C GLU A 10 -6.21 -11.75 25.96
N ALA A 11 -6.82 -12.91 26.14
CA ALA A 11 -6.82 -13.60 27.43
C ALA A 11 -5.41 -14.01 27.90
N ASP A 12 -4.56 -14.48 26.99
CA ASP A 12 -3.23 -15.02 27.32
C ASP A 12 -2.10 -14.02 27.08
N HIS A 13 -2.27 -13.10 26.14
CA HIS A 13 -1.26 -12.10 25.79
C HIS A 13 -1.89 -10.91 25.07
N TRP A 14 -1.16 -9.79 25.07
CA TRP A 14 -1.60 -8.60 24.36
C TRP A 14 -0.82 -8.43 23.08
N LEU A 15 -1.46 -7.92 22.05
CA LEU A 15 -0.84 -7.63 20.75
C LEU A 15 -0.70 -6.13 20.56
N LEU A 16 0.55 -5.68 20.38
CA LEU A 16 0.85 -4.29 20.01
C LEU A 16 1.02 -4.18 18.50
N MET A 17 0.06 -3.52 17.86
CA MET A 17 0.20 -3.15 16.45
C MET A 17 1.17 -1.98 16.31
N PHE A 18 2.29 -2.25 15.67
CA PHE A 18 3.37 -1.29 15.47
C PHE A 18 3.56 -1.05 13.96
N PRO A 19 3.01 0.04 13.39
CA PRO A 19 3.14 0.34 11.96
C PRO A 19 4.59 0.67 11.58
N THR A 20 5.19 -0.19 10.78
CA THR A 20 6.55 -0.01 10.24
C THR A 20 6.54 0.50 8.81
N LYS A 21 5.38 0.51 8.15
CA LYS A 21 5.16 0.98 6.79
C LYS A 21 3.97 1.92 6.76
N GLU A 22 4.00 2.92 5.91
CA GLU A 22 2.86 3.79 5.62
C GLU A 22 1.85 3.08 4.71
N ASN A 23 2.38 2.42 3.69
CA ASN A 23 1.65 1.49 2.85
C ASN A 23 2.36 0.13 2.92
N TRP A 24 1.61 -0.97 3.02
CA TRP A 24 2.15 -2.31 3.19
C TRP A 24 3.05 -2.77 2.04
N ARG A 25 2.86 -2.22 0.83
CA ARG A 25 3.65 -2.51 -0.37
C ARG A 25 4.99 -1.77 -0.44
N ASN A 26 5.14 -0.69 0.33
CA ASN A 26 6.36 0.12 0.30
C ASN A 26 7.40 -0.39 1.31
N PRO A 27 8.69 -0.11 1.10
CA PRO A 27 9.70 -0.38 2.11
C PRO A 27 9.46 0.45 3.38
N SER A 28 9.96 -0.04 4.50
CA SER A 28 10.00 0.71 5.75
C SER A 28 11.06 1.82 5.69
N LYS A 29 10.92 2.81 6.58
CA LYS A 29 11.93 3.85 6.78
C LYS A 29 12.34 3.89 8.26
N LEU A 30 13.59 4.22 8.54
CA LEU A 30 14.09 4.32 9.91
C LEU A 30 13.28 5.32 10.75
N GLU A 31 12.85 6.42 10.14
CA GLU A 31 12.01 7.41 10.79
C GLU A 31 10.65 6.85 11.27
N TYR A 32 10.12 5.83 10.58
CA TYR A 32 8.86 5.18 10.98
C TYR A 32 9.05 4.36 12.25
N ILE A 33 10.18 3.65 12.31
CA ILE A 33 10.58 2.88 13.50
C ILE A 33 10.79 3.83 14.68
N GLU A 34 11.50 4.90 14.47
CA GLU A 34 11.79 5.89 15.50
C GLU A 34 10.52 6.55 16.05
N LYS A 35 9.59 6.99 15.18
CA LYS A 35 8.30 7.56 15.58
C LYS A 35 7.46 6.57 16.41
N GLY A 36 7.43 5.30 16.00
CA GLY A 36 6.73 4.25 16.72
C GLY A 36 7.33 3.98 18.10
N LEU A 37 8.66 3.87 18.19
CA LEU A 37 9.36 3.66 19.47
C LEU A 37 9.21 4.86 20.41
N MET A 38 9.30 6.08 19.90
CA MET A 38 9.05 7.27 20.70
C MET A 38 7.63 7.26 21.28
N LYS A 39 6.63 6.91 20.47
CA LYS A 39 5.25 6.79 20.93
C LYS A 39 5.09 5.67 21.97
N PHE A 40 5.75 4.53 21.78
CA PHE A 40 5.75 3.44 22.73
C PHE A 40 6.29 3.89 24.10
N VAL A 41 7.47 4.51 24.12
CA VAL A 41 8.09 5.03 25.37
C VAL A 41 7.19 6.04 26.08
N GLN A 42 6.42 6.83 25.34
CA GLN A 42 5.49 7.80 25.93
C GLN A 42 4.24 7.16 26.57
N THR A 43 3.85 5.97 26.11
CA THR A 43 2.50 5.43 26.44
C THR A 43 2.51 4.05 27.11
N TYR A 44 3.61 3.32 27.15
CA TYR A 44 3.65 1.96 27.69
C TYR A 44 3.22 1.88 29.18
N ALA A 45 3.62 2.85 29.99
CA ALA A 45 3.28 2.90 31.41
C ALA A 45 1.77 3.14 31.64
N GLU A 46 1.17 4.06 30.88
CA GLU A 46 -0.28 4.32 30.91
C GLU A 46 -1.10 3.09 30.49
N LYS A 47 -0.50 2.24 29.66
CA LYS A 47 -1.10 1.00 29.18
C LYS A 47 -0.80 -0.21 30.07
N ASN A 48 -0.10 0.00 31.21
CA ASN A 48 0.31 -1.05 32.15
C ASN A 48 1.14 -2.17 31.48
N ILE A 49 1.96 -1.85 30.48
CA ILE A 49 2.85 -2.81 29.85
C ILE A 49 4.07 -3.01 30.73
N THR A 50 4.24 -4.21 31.27
CA THR A 50 5.35 -4.60 32.16
C THR A 50 6.41 -5.43 31.47
N SER A 51 6.10 -6.02 30.33
CA SER A 51 7.05 -6.73 29.47
C SER A 51 6.59 -6.64 28.01
N ILE A 52 7.55 -6.71 27.07
CA ILE A 52 7.24 -6.68 25.64
C ILE A 52 8.27 -7.44 24.83
N ALA A 53 7.81 -8.10 23.77
CA ALA A 53 8.64 -8.75 22.78
C ALA A 53 8.48 -8.05 21.43
N PHE A 54 9.60 -7.66 20.83
CA PHE A 54 9.65 -7.10 19.47
C PHE A 54 10.36 -8.04 18.50
N PRO A 55 9.93 -8.12 17.27
CA PRO A 55 10.78 -8.63 16.18
C PRO A 55 11.82 -7.55 15.80
N ARG A 56 12.68 -7.84 14.83
CA ARG A 56 13.54 -6.84 14.18
C ARG A 56 12.65 -5.92 13.33
N LEU A 57 12.23 -4.80 13.93
CA LEU A 57 11.24 -3.89 13.34
C LEU A 57 11.66 -3.42 11.94
N GLY A 58 10.80 -3.64 10.96
CA GLY A 58 11.03 -3.22 9.58
C GLY A 58 12.13 -3.99 8.81
N CYS A 59 12.77 -5.03 9.40
CA CYS A 59 13.88 -5.74 8.76
C CYS A 59 13.47 -6.98 7.94
N GLY A 60 12.20 -7.35 7.95
CA GLY A 60 11.64 -8.38 7.06
C GLY A 60 11.17 -7.74 5.75
N ASN A 61 9.86 -7.79 5.50
CA ASN A 61 9.22 -7.15 4.33
C ASN A 61 9.44 -5.64 4.23
N GLY A 62 9.99 -5.00 5.26
CA GLY A 62 10.33 -3.59 5.26
C GLY A 62 11.74 -3.26 4.75
N GLU A 63 12.60 -4.26 4.55
CA GLU A 63 13.95 -4.17 3.98
C GLU A 63 14.96 -3.30 4.74
N LEU A 64 14.66 -2.91 5.95
CA LEU A 64 15.65 -2.19 6.76
C LEU A 64 16.79 -3.13 7.19
N ASN A 65 18.00 -2.60 7.19
CA ASN A 65 19.15 -3.32 7.71
C ASN A 65 19.09 -3.34 9.24
N TRP A 66 19.24 -4.52 9.84
CA TRP A 66 19.27 -4.65 11.29
C TRP A 66 20.39 -3.82 11.95
N ALA A 67 21.53 -3.67 11.28
CA ALA A 67 22.62 -2.84 11.79
C ALA A 67 22.23 -1.37 12.02
N ASP A 68 21.27 -0.86 11.24
CA ASP A 68 20.77 0.51 11.35
C ASP A 68 19.60 0.62 12.34
N VAL A 69 18.75 -0.41 12.42
CA VAL A 69 17.58 -0.44 13.31
C VAL A 69 17.97 -0.71 14.75
N LYS A 70 18.92 -1.60 14.98
CA LYS A 70 19.36 -2.00 16.33
C LYS A 70 19.72 -0.81 17.23
N PRO A 71 20.59 0.13 16.82
CA PRO A 71 20.95 1.27 17.68
C PRO A 71 19.75 2.17 17.98
N ILE A 72 18.79 2.28 17.08
CA ILE A 72 17.55 3.03 17.33
C ILE A 72 16.72 2.33 18.41
N MET A 73 16.47 1.02 18.26
CA MET A 73 15.74 0.25 19.26
C MET A 73 16.43 0.31 20.63
N GLU A 74 17.74 0.12 20.68
CA GLU A 74 18.49 0.19 21.93
C GLU A 74 18.39 1.57 22.59
N ARG A 75 18.48 2.65 21.83
CA ARG A 75 18.39 4.02 22.36
C ARG A 75 17.08 4.29 23.09
N TYR A 76 15.96 3.77 22.57
CA TYR A 76 14.64 3.97 23.15
C TYR A 76 14.29 2.95 24.24
N LEU A 77 14.69 1.69 24.07
CA LEU A 77 14.19 0.60 24.90
C LEU A 77 15.08 0.25 26.09
N LYS A 78 16.40 0.41 26.00
CA LYS A 78 17.34 0.04 27.10
C LYS A 78 17.10 0.78 28.42
N LYS A 79 16.48 1.94 28.37
CA LYS A 79 16.25 2.78 29.56
C LYS A 79 14.91 2.51 30.23
N LEU A 80 14.11 1.64 29.68
CA LEU A 80 12.77 1.34 30.23
C LEU A 80 12.90 0.37 31.42
N PRO A 81 12.18 0.61 32.51
CA PRO A 81 12.16 -0.28 33.69
C PRO A 81 11.19 -1.47 33.49
N ILE A 82 11.18 -2.07 32.30
CA ILE A 82 10.39 -3.23 31.93
C ILE A 82 11.25 -4.25 31.18
N ASP A 83 10.81 -5.51 31.16
CA ASP A 83 11.50 -6.53 30.37
C ASP A 83 11.23 -6.36 28.90
N VAL A 84 12.28 -6.19 28.11
CA VAL A 84 12.21 -6.05 26.65
C VAL A 84 12.98 -7.17 25.98
N TYR A 85 12.29 -7.94 25.15
CA TYR A 85 12.84 -9.03 24.37
C TYR A 85 12.88 -8.64 22.90
N ILE A 86 13.97 -8.94 22.18
CA ILE A 86 14.07 -8.73 20.75
C ILE A 86 14.37 -10.08 20.10
N TYR A 87 13.43 -10.55 19.28
CA TYR A 87 13.59 -11.76 18.49
C TYR A 87 14.40 -11.48 17.23
N LEU A 88 15.56 -12.15 17.12
CA LEU A 88 16.49 -11.95 16.01
C LEU A 88 16.26 -12.90 14.83
N GLY A 89 15.36 -13.86 14.97
CA GLY A 89 15.01 -14.77 13.89
C GLY A 89 14.39 -14.04 12.70
N THR A 90 14.65 -14.55 11.50
CA THR A 90 14.01 -14.11 10.24
C THR A 90 13.40 -15.31 9.57
N ASN A 91 12.32 -15.07 8.81
CA ASN A 91 11.88 -16.03 7.79
C ASN A 91 12.61 -15.67 6.49
N PRO A 92 13.59 -16.50 6.02
CA PRO A 92 14.37 -16.21 4.82
C PRO A 92 13.56 -16.33 3.53
N ASP A 93 12.38 -16.96 3.58
CA ASP A 93 11.59 -17.30 2.38
C ASP A 93 10.58 -16.19 2.00
N ILE A 94 10.56 -15.06 2.72
CA ILE A 94 9.63 -13.97 2.41
C ILE A 94 10.33 -12.94 1.54
N THR A 95 9.88 -12.82 0.29
CA THR A 95 10.25 -11.71 -0.60
C THR A 95 9.30 -10.54 -0.38
N PRO A 96 9.79 -9.33 -0.12
CA PRO A 96 8.96 -8.15 0.03
C PRO A 96 8.08 -7.88 -1.21
N GLU A 97 6.84 -7.47 -0.99
CA GLU A 97 5.83 -7.30 -2.03
C GLU A 97 6.26 -6.34 -3.15
N HIS A 98 6.97 -5.27 -2.79
CA HIS A 98 7.45 -4.27 -3.75
C HIS A 98 8.57 -4.79 -4.69
N LYS A 99 9.17 -5.95 -4.40
CA LYS A 99 10.11 -6.62 -5.30
C LYS A 99 9.45 -7.57 -6.29
N GLU A 100 8.16 -7.86 -6.11
CA GLU A 100 7.39 -8.76 -6.97
C GLU A 100 6.15 -8.06 -7.56
N PRO A 101 6.32 -7.08 -8.47
CA PRO A 101 5.20 -6.29 -9.02
C PRO A 101 4.10 -7.17 -9.64
N LYS A 102 4.48 -8.27 -10.32
CA LYS A 102 3.51 -9.19 -10.92
C LYS A 102 2.64 -9.85 -9.87
N LYS A 103 3.20 -10.35 -8.77
CA LYS A 103 2.42 -10.95 -7.68
C LYS A 103 1.50 -9.93 -7.02
N THR A 104 1.95 -8.69 -6.87
CA THR A 104 1.13 -7.60 -6.35
C THR A 104 -0.07 -7.32 -7.26
N ILE A 105 0.14 -7.28 -8.59
CA ILE A 105 -0.92 -7.11 -9.57
C ILE A 105 -1.91 -8.28 -9.53
N ASP A 106 -1.42 -9.51 -9.49
CA ASP A 106 -2.25 -10.70 -9.41
C ASP A 106 -3.06 -10.72 -8.11
N TRP A 107 -2.45 -10.35 -6.99
CA TRP A 107 -3.13 -10.20 -5.72
C TRP A 107 -4.23 -9.12 -5.78
N LEU A 108 -3.95 -7.96 -6.38
CA LEU A 108 -4.92 -6.89 -6.60
C LEU A 108 -6.13 -7.37 -7.41
N LYS A 109 -5.93 -8.22 -8.41
CA LYS A 109 -7.01 -8.78 -9.22
C LYS A 109 -7.89 -9.79 -8.47
N GLN A 110 -7.32 -10.52 -7.53
CA GLN A 110 -7.96 -11.65 -6.85
C GLN A 110 -8.61 -11.29 -5.51
N ASN A 111 -8.24 -10.17 -4.92
CA ASN A 111 -8.70 -9.79 -3.60
C ASN A 111 -9.69 -8.63 -3.63
N ALA A 112 -10.49 -8.54 -2.57
CA ALA A 112 -11.43 -7.45 -2.39
C ALA A 112 -10.71 -6.10 -2.40
N LYS A 113 -11.32 -5.11 -3.07
CA LYS A 113 -10.80 -3.76 -3.21
C LYS A 113 -11.33 -2.86 -2.11
N ASP A 114 -10.50 -1.93 -1.67
CA ASP A 114 -10.99 -0.75 -1.01
C ASP A 114 -11.66 0.15 -2.06
N MET A 115 -12.99 0.13 -2.05
CA MET A 115 -13.83 0.91 -2.99
C MET A 115 -13.90 2.39 -2.61
N SER A 116 -13.07 2.86 -1.69
CA SER A 116 -12.89 4.30 -1.48
C SER A 116 -12.01 4.92 -2.58
N PHE A 117 -12.21 6.19 -2.87
CA PHE A 117 -11.37 6.89 -3.83
C PHE A 117 -9.90 6.95 -3.38
N ASN A 118 -9.66 7.04 -2.07
CA ASN A 118 -8.31 7.00 -1.52
C ASN A 118 -7.64 5.63 -1.76
N GLY A 119 -8.39 4.52 -1.60
CA GLY A 119 -7.87 3.19 -1.91
C GLY A 119 -7.46 3.05 -3.39
N VAL A 120 -8.27 3.57 -4.30
CA VAL A 120 -7.91 3.60 -5.74
C VAL A 120 -6.66 4.42 -5.99
N LYS A 121 -6.55 5.62 -5.42
CA LYS A 121 -5.34 6.47 -5.56
C LYS A 121 -4.10 5.78 -5.02
N ASP A 122 -4.21 5.14 -3.86
CA ASP A 122 -3.11 4.39 -3.26
C ASP A 122 -2.67 3.25 -4.17
N ASP A 123 -3.60 2.51 -4.77
CA ASP A 123 -3.28 1.44 -5.72
C ASP A 123 -2.60 1.98 -6.99
N LEU A 124 -3.13 3.06 -7.58
CA LEU A 124 -2.51 3.68 -8.76
C LEU A 124 -1.11 4.24 -8.46
N SER A 125 -0.96 4.90 -7.32
CA SER A 125 0.33 5.42 -6.86
C SER A 125 1.36 4.31 -6.67
N ASN A 126 0.96 3.19 -6.05
CA ASN A 126 1.85 2.04 -5.83
C ASN A 126 2.25 1.36 -7.14
N LEU A 127 1.32 1.17 -8.06
CA LEU A 127 1.61 0.59 -9.38
C LEU A 127 2.58 1.47 -10.17
N SER A 128 2.40 2.79 -10.09
CA SER A 128 3.28 3.78 -10.73
C SER A 128 4.69 3.82 -10.12
N ALA A 129 4.82 3.56 -8.82
CA ALA A 129 6.12 3.60 -8.13
C ALA A 129 7.00 2.38 -8.39
N MET A 130 6.41 1.24 -8.74
CA MET A 130 7.13 -0.01 -8.93
C MET A 130 7.83 -0.10 -10.29
N LEU A 131 7.13 0.25 -11.36
CA LEU A 131 7.56 0.22 -12.77
C LEU A 131 6.57 1.07 -13.56
N PRO A 132 6.87 1.51 -14.80
CA PRO A 132 5.82 1.92 -15.71
C PRO A 132 4.77 0.82 -15.81
N TYR A 133 3.57 1.07 -15.29
CA TYR A 133 2.53 0.05 -15.31
C TYR A 133 1.90 -0.01 -16.69
N SER A 134 2.10 -1.14 -17.38
CA SER A 134 1.55 -1.38 -18.71
C SER A 134 0.24 -2.17 -18.62
N PHE A 135 -0.74 -1.79 -19.41
CA PHE A 135 -2.03 -2.48 -19.53
C PHE A 135 -2.55 -2.43 -20.97
N GLU A 136 -3.54 -3.27 -21.25
CA GLU A 136 -4.09 -3.40 -22.61
C GLU A 136 -5.59 -3.05 -22.63
N ILE A 137 -5.98 -2.32 -23.69
CA ILE A 137 -7.39 -2.10 -24.03
C ILE A 137 -7.58 -2.56 -25.48
N GLY A 138 -8.33 -3.65 -25.66
CA GLY A 138 -8.41 -4.29 -26.97
C GLY A 138 -7.05 -4.83 -27.41
N ASN A 139 -6.55 -4.34 -28.53
CA ASN A 139 -5.24 -4.71 -29.09
C ASN A 139 -4.18 -3.59 -28.92
N GLN A 140 -4.46 -2.60 -28.08
CA GLN A 140 -3.56 -1.47 -27.87
C GLN A 140 -2.96 -1.54 -26.47
N GLN A 141 -1.65 -1.29 -26.39
CA GLN A 141 -0.89 -1.20 -25.15
C GLN A 141 -0.77 0.25 -24.68
N TYR A 142 -0.93 0.43 -23.39
CA TYR A 142 -0.82 1.71 -22.70
C TYR A 142 0.09 1.57 -21.48
N GLU A 143 0.74 2.67 -21.15
CA GLU A 143 1.49 2.83 -19.89
C GLU A 143 0.83 3.90 -19.04
N MET A 144 0.85 3.70 -17.70
CA MET A 144 0.33 4.69 -16.79
C MET A 144 1.35 5.12 -15.74
N THR A 145 1.26 6.39 -15.36
CA THR A 145 1.91 6.95 -14.17
C THR A 145 0.88 7.76 -13.38
N TYR A 146 1.01 7.76 -12.04
CA TYR A 146 0.20 8.59 -11.16
C TYR A 146 1.13 9.37 -10.23
N GLN A 147 1.24 10.66 -10.47
CA GLN A 147 2.09 11.57 -9.71
C GLN A 147 1.41 12.94 -9.59
N ASP A 148 1.68 13.64 -8.50
CA ASP A 148 1.19 15.02 -8.28
C ASP A 148 -0.31 15.19 -8.56
N GLN A 149 -1.14 14.21 -8.10
CA GLN A 149 -2.58 14.18 -8.28
C GLN A 149 -3.05 14.08 -9.76
N THR A 150 -2.16 13.65 -10.66
CA THR A 150 -2.47 13.48 -12.07
C THR A 150 -2.21 12.04 -12.51
N LEU A 151 -3.23 11.41 -13.10
CA LEU A 151 -3.10 10.15 -13.81
C LEU A 151 -2.76 10.43 -15.26
N ARG A 152 -1.55 10.07 -15.65
CA ARG A 152 -1.12 10.12 -17.06
C ARG A 152 -1.21 8.73 -17.67
N ILE A 153 -1.90 8.62 -18.80
CA ILE A 153 -1.95 7.41 -19.63
C ILE A 153 -1.28 7.73 -20.96
N THR A 154 -0.36 6.88 -21.40
CA THR A 154 0.39 7.04 -22.64
C THR A 154 0.16 5.84 -23.53
N SER A 155 -0.21 6.03 -24.78
CA SER A 155 -0.25 4.97 -25.79
C SER A 155 1.17 4.58 -26.18
N VAL A 156 1.52 3.30 -26.08
CA VAL A 156 2.85 2.79 -26.42
C VAL A 156 3.11 2.91 -27.92
N SER A 157 2.09 2.71 -28.77
CA SER A 157 2.24 2.73 -30.22
C SER A 157 2.33 4.14 -30.83
N THR A 158 1.58 5.11 -30.27
CA THR A 158 1.46 6.47 -30.84
C THR A 158 2.16 7.53 -30.01
N ASN A 159 2.58 7.21 -28.79
CA ASN A 159 3.10 8.15 -27.79
C ASN A 159 2.13 9.30 -27.44
N GLN A 160 0.84 9.12 -27.75
CA GLN A 160 -0.20 10.05 -27.36
C GLN A 160 -0.40 9.94 -25.83
N LYS A 161 -0.60 11.09 -25.17
CA LYS A 161 -0.73 11.21 -23.72
C LYS A 161 -2.06 11.82 -23.35
N TRP A 162 -2.64 11.29 -22.29
CA TRP A 162 -3.86 11.82 -21.65
C TRP A 162 -3.55 12.07 -20.19
N ASP A 163 -3.65 13.32 -19.77
CA ASP A 163 -3.50 13.75 -18.39
C ASP A 163 -4.90 13.91 -17.79
N ILE A 164 -5.17 13.18 -16.73
CA ILE A 164 -6.46 13.12 -16.06
C ILE A 164 -6.22 13.60 -14.63
N GLU A 165 -6.68 14.82 -14.34
CA GLU A 165 -6.57 15.43 -13.03
C GLU A 165 -7.38 14.66 -11.97
N GLU A 166 -6.97 14.74 -10.71
CA GLU A 166 -7.63 14.02 -9.61
C GLU A 166 -9.14 14.30 -9.54
N SER A 167 -9.58 15.53 -9.78
CA SER A 167 -10.98 15.90 -9.80
C SER A 167 -11.77 15.17 -10.90
N GLN A 168 -11.19 15.04 -12.08
CA GLN A 168 -11.80 14.30 -13.19
C GLN A 168 -11.76 12.80 -12.91
N LEU A 169 -10.67 12.28 -12.37
CA LEU A 169 -10.55 10.89 -11.97
C LEU A 169 -11.60 10.53 -10.91
N TYR A 170 -11.82 11.44 -9.94
CA TYR A 170 -12.87 11.26 -8.93
C TYR A 170 -14.27 11.13 -9.55
N LEU A 171 -14.62 12.00 -10.50
CA LEU A 171 -15.91 11.93 -11.18
C LEU A 171 -16.09 10.61 -11.96
N ILE A 172 -15.04 10.15 -12.65
CA ILE A 172 -15.08 8.86 -13.34
C ILE A 172 -15.22 7.71 -12.34
N TRP A 173 -14.53 7.78 -11.22
CA TRP A 173 -14.63 6.79 -10.16
C TRP A 173 -15.98 6.78 -9.47
N ASP A 174 -16.58 7.95 -9.21
CA ASP A 174 -17.91 8.04 -8.60
C ASP A 174 -18.99 7.45 -9.52
N ASP A 175 -18.89 7.68 -10.83
CA ASP A 175 -19.75 7.00 -11.83
C ASP A 175 -19.64 5.46 -11.71
N VAL A 176 -18.42 4.93 -11.57
CA VAL A 176 -18.17 3.48 -11.42
C VAL A 176 -18.78 2.95 -10.13
N ARG A 177 -18.65 3.69 -9.03
CA ARG A 177 -19.12 3.28 -7.72
C ARG A 177 -20.64 3.27 -7.61
N VAL A 178 -21.30 4.22 -8.26
CA VAL A 178 -22.76 4.38 -8.21
C VAL A 178 -23.47 3.49 -9.23
N SER A 179 -22.83 3.24 -10.39
CA SER A 179 -23.45 2.49 -11.48
C SER A 179 -23.07 1.01 -11.41
N SER A 180 -24.05 0.13 -11.27
CA SER A 180 -23.82 -1.32 -11.31
C SER A 180 -23.37 -1.82 -12.69
N VAL A 181 -23.84 -1.17 -13.76
CA VAL A 181 -23.52 -1.49 -15.16
C VAL A 181 -23.50 -0.20 -15.98
N PHE A 182 -22.52 -0.04 -16.85
CA PHE A 182 -22.44 1.09 -17.78
C PHE A 182 -21.92 0.65 -19.14
N ALA A 183 -22.33 1.37 -20.20
CA ALA A 183 -21.94 1.07 -21.57
C ALA A 183 -20.64 1.82 -21.94
N GLU A 184 -19.59 1.07 -22.26
CA GLU A 184 -18.28 1.64 -22.66
C GLU A 184 -18.39 2.48 -23.96
N LYS A 185 -19.28 2.12 -24.89
CA LYS A 185 -19.43 2.82 -26.18
C LYS A 185 -19.80 4.29 -26.06
N ASP A 186 -20.53 4.66 -25.00
CA ASP A 186 -21.02 6.02 -24.80
C ASP A 186 -20.06 6.87 -23.92
N ALA A 187 -18.95 6.27 -23.49
CA ALA A 187 -17.96 6.95 -22.66
C ALA A 187 -17.00 7.82 -23.50
N SER A 188 -16.57 8.94 -22.89
CA SER A 188 -15.47 9.75 -23.46
C SER A 188 -14.17 8.93 -23.55
N GLU A 189 -13.20 9.38 -24.33
CA GLU A 189 -11.92 8.70 -24.49
C GLU A 189 -11.21 8.54 -23.12
N ALA A 190 -11.16 9.61 -22.33
CA ALA A 190 -10.60 9.56 -20.97
C ALA A 190 -11.31 8.52 -20.08
N LYS A 191 -12.65 8.46 -20.12
CA LYS A 191 -13.39 7.43 -19.39
C LYS A 191 -13.04 6.02 -19.85
N LYS A 192 -12.94 5.78 -21.17
CA LYS A 192 -12.57 4.47 -21.73
C LYS A 192 -11.18 4.01 -21.24
N LEU A 193 -10.22 4.93 -21.22
CA LEU A 193 -8.88 4.65 -20.74
C LEU A 193 -8.86 4.31 -19.26
N VAL A 194 -9.56 5.09 -18.43
CA VAL A 194 -9.69 4.80 -16.99
C VAL A 194 -10.41 3.47 -16.75
N TYR A 195 -11.49 3.18 -17.46
CA TYR A 195 -12.20 1.90 -17.35
C TYR A 195 -11.31 0.71 -17.74
N GLY A 196 -10.51 0.86 -18.79
CA GLY A 196 -9.52 -0.15 -19.18
C GLY A 196 -8.47 -0.39 -18.10
N LEU A 197 -7.95 0.69 -17.49
CA LEU A 197 -7.03 0.61 -16.38
C LEU A 197 -7.67 -0.06 -15.14
N LEU A 198 -8.87 0.34 -14.76
CA LEU A 198 -9.62 -0.25 -13.64
C LEU A 198 -9.94 -1.73 -13.88
N HIS A 199 -10.20 -2.11 -15.13
CA HIS A 199 -10.36 -3.52 -15.50
C HIS A 199 -9.04 -4.27 -15.37
N ALA A 200 -7.96 -3.73 -15.89
CA ALA A 200 -6.63 -4.34 -15.80
C ALA A 200 -6.15 -4.54 -14.35
N THR A 201 -6.56 -3.64 -13.45
CA THR A 201 -6.24 -3.69 -12.02
C THR A 201 -7.27 -4.44 -11.18
N GLY A 202 -8.34 -4.98 -11.78
CA GLY A 202 -9.32 -5.84 -11.13
C GLY A 202 -10.45 -5.10 -10.39
N TYR A 203 -10.63 -3.80 -10.61
CA TYR A 203 -11.77 -3.04 -10.09
C TYR A 203 -13.06 -3.25 -10.89
N LEU A 204 -12.92 -3.52 -12.19
CA LEU A 204 -14.03 -3.73 -13.12
C LEU A 204 -13.93 -5.09 -13.80
N SER A 205 -15.09 -5.65 -14.11
CA SER A 205 -15.21 -6.86 -14.93
C SER A 205 -16.05 -6.59 -16.17
N LYS A 206 -15.61 -7.08 -17.34
CA LYS A 206 -16.42 -7.03 -18.56
C LYS A 206 -17.52 -8.08 -18.51
N ILE A 207 -18.74 -7.66 -18.76
CA ILE A 207 -19.89 -8.56 -18.90
C ILE A 207 -20.42 -8.49 -20.33
N LYS A 208 -20.91 -9.62 -20.86
CA LYS A 208 -21.67 -9.66 -22.11
C LYS A 208 -23.15 -9.67 -21.76
N ILE A 209 -23.87 -8.72 -22.29
CA ILE A 209 -25.34 -8.72 -22.24
C ILE A 209 -25.82 -9.34 -23.55
N TYR A 210 -26.53 -10.44 -23.45
CA TYR A 210 -27.15 -11.15 -24.60
C TYR A 210 -28.54 -10.65 -24.85
#